data_95476f8963e108deb633b44867e836b9
#
_entry.id   95476f8963e108deb633b44867e836b9
#
_cell.length_a   1.000
_cell.length_b   1.000
_cell.length_c   1.000
_cell.angle_alpha   90.00
_cell.angle_beta   90.00
_cell.angle_gamma   90.00
#
_symmetry.space_group_name_H-M   'P 1'
#
loop_
_entity.id
_entity.type
_entity.pdbx_description
1 polymer ?
#
loop_
_entity_poly.entity_id
_entity_poly.type
_entity_poly.pdbx_seq_one_letter_code
_entity_poly.pdbx_strand_id
1 'polypeptide(L)'
;MLQQNPDLCGVIGFWDGMDIGVGAAVKEAGKTGDVYVVTSGGGSTSACENVNNGTFSALISYNAMGQGRDLNTLIKALFETKPKPGTVKVIDYSPLTVLTKDSVKPDSCWALPTTTASK
;
A
#
# COMPACT_ATOMS: atom_id res chain seq x y z
N MET A 1 -17.76 -16.41 1.23
CA MET A 1 -16.83 -16.59 0.08
C MET A 1 -15.97 -17.85 0.25
N LEU A 2 -15.13 -17.99 1.28
CA LEU A 2 -14.28 -19.18 1.50
C LEU A 2 -15.08 -20.50 1.67
N GLN A 3 -16.25 -20.44 2.32
CA GLN A 3 -17.12 -21.60 2.48
C GLN A 3 -17.77 -22.04 1.16
N GLN A 4 -18.02 -21.11 0.25
CA GLN A 4 -18.62 -21.38 -1.07
C GLN A 4 -17.59 -21.78 -2.14
N ASN A 5 -16.32 -21.47 -1.88
CA ASN A 5 -15.21 -21.76 -2.79
C ASN A 5 -14.08 -22.40 -1.97
N PRO A 6 -14.18 -23.70 -1.64
CA PRO A 6 -13.22 -24.38 -0.78
C PRO A 6 -11.85 -24.54 -1.43
N ASP A 7 -11.78 -24.44 -2.74
CA ASP A 7 -10.59 -24.53 -3.60
C ASP A 7 -9.93 -23.17 -3.88
N LEU A 8 -10.45 -22.07 -3.25
CA LEU A 8 -9.88 -20.76 -3.41
C LEU A 8 -8.42 -20.74 -2.92
N CYS A 9 -7.48 -20.40 -3.80
CA CYS A 9 -6.05 -20.36 -3.51
C CYS A 9 -5.50 -18.93 -3.34
N GLY A 10 -6.28 -17.88 -3.66
CA GLY A 10 -5.83 -16.52 -3.50
C GLY A 10 -6.94 -15.46 -3.58
N VAL A 11 -6.66 -14.34 -2.96
CA VAL A 11 -7.50 -13.13 -3.01
C VAL A 11 -6.61 -11.95 -3.35
N ILE A 12 -7.04 -11.11 -4.28
CA ILE A 12 -6.41 -9.84 -4.60
C ILE A 12 -7.33 -8.73 -4.13
N GLY A 13 -6.87 -7.96 -3.17
CA GLY A 13 -7.55 -6.77 -2.70
C GLY A 13 -6.88 -5.51 -3.24
N PHE A 14 -7.60 -4.41 -3.25
CA PHE A 14 -7.08 -3.19 -3.82
C PHE A 14 -6.69 -2.13 -2.77
N TRP A 15 -6.99 -2.36 -1.51
CA TRP A 15 -6.62 -1.45 -0.43
C TRP A 15 -6.27 -2.19 0.86
N ASP A 16 -5.02 -2.02 1.32
CA ASP A 16 -4.44 -2.67 2.49
C ASP A 16 -5.28 -2.50 3.77
N GLY A 17 -5.92 -1.35 3.97
CA GLY A 17 -6.78 -1.11 5.12
C GLY A 17 -8.06 -1.97 5.16
N MET A 18 -8.62 -2.31 3.98
CA MET A 18 -9.78 -3.22 3.89
C MET A 18 -9.34 -4.69 3.97
N ASP A 19 -8.20 -5.01 3.40
CA ASP A 19 -7.74 -6.37 3.21
C ASP A 19 -7.26 -7.04 4.50
N ILE A 20 -7.08 -6.26 5.58
CA ILE A 20 -6.90 -6.79 6.95
C ILE A 20 -8.07 -7.71 7.31
N GLY A 21 -9.30 -7.32 6.96
CA GLY A 21 -10.48 -8.17 7.16
C GLY A 21 -10.45 -9.45 6.34
N VAL A 22 -9.90 -9.42 5.12
CA VAL A 22 -9.69 -10.62 4.29
C VAL A 22 -8.69 -11.55 4.96
N GLY A 23 -7.55 -11.03 5.42
CA GLY A 23 -6.55 -11.82 6.13
C GLY A 23 -7.08 -12.45 7.42
N ALA A 24 -7.90 -11.70 8.18
CA ALA A 24 -8.58 -12.24 9.37
C ALA A 24 -9.52 -13.39 9.01
N ALA A 25 -10.34 -13.25 7.97
CA ALA A 25 -11.26 -14.30 7.52
C ALA A 25 -10.52 -15.56 7.03
N VAL A 26 -9.39 -15.41 6.35
CA VAL A 26 -8.53 -16.54 5.93
C VAL A 26 -7.98 -17.27 7.16
N LYS A 27 -7.53 -16.53 8.17
CA LYS A 27 -7.02 -17.08 9.43
C LYS A 27 -8.12 -17.82 10.21
N GLU A 28 -9.29 -17.22 10.35
CA GLU A 28 -10.44 -17.83 11.04
C GLU A 28 -10.91 -19.12 10.35
N ALA A 29 -10.80 -19.17 9.02
CA ALA A 29 -11.09 -20.37 8.24
C ALA A 29 -10.00 -21.45 8.32
N GLY A 30 -8.90 -21.21 9.05
CA GLY A 30 -7.77 -22.12 9.16
C GLY A 30 -6.99 -22.33 7.86
N LYS A 31 -7.10 -21.39 6.91
CA LYS A 31 -6.50 -21.48 5.57
C LYS A 31 -5.24 -20.60 5.39
N THR A 32 -4.63 -20.17 6.50
CA THR A 32 -3.36 -19.43 6.45
C THR A 32 -2.28 -20.31 5.81
N GLY A 33 -1.66 -19.79 4.75
CA GLY A 33 -0.68 -20.54 3.95
C GLY A 33 -1.27 -21.25 2.72
N ASP A 34 -2.56 -21.60 2.75
CA ASP A 34 -3.25 -22.22 1.60
C ASP A 34 -3.86 -21.15 0.68
N VAL A 35 -4.27 -20.02 1.24
CA VAL A 35 -4.86 -18.90 0.50
C VAL A 35 -3.92 -17.69 0.55
N TYR A 36 -3.41 -17.30 -0.60
CA TYR A 36 -2.58 -16.10 -0.75
C TYR A 36 -3.44 -14.84 -0.67
N VAL A 37 -3.06 -13.89 0.18
CA VAL A 37 -3.70 -12.58 0.26
C VAL A 37 -2.74 -11.54 -0.30
N VAL A 38 -3.03 -11.06 -1.50
CA VAL A 38 -2.27 -9.98 -2.15
C VAL A 38 -3.08 -8.70 -2.04
N THR A 39 -2.47 -7.66 -1.52
CA THR A 39 -3.10 -6.34 -1.37
C THR A 39 -2.34 -5.25 -2.10
N SER A 40 -2.93 -4.09 -2.25
CA SER A 40 -2.26 -2.90 -2.74
C SER A 40 -2.50 -1.73 -1.79
N GLY A 41 -1.53 -0.81 -1.73
CA GLY A 41 -1.67 0.32 -0.83
C GLY A 41 -0.48 1.28 -0.88
N GLY A 42 -0.56 2.33 -0.09
CA GLY A 42 0.48 3.35 -0.02
C GLY A 42 1.78 2.90 0.66
N GLY A 43 1.82 1.71 1.25
CA GLY A 43 2.99 1.20 1.96
C GLY A 43 3.11 1.77 3.38
N SER A 44 2.02 1.80 4.14
CA SER A 44 2.05 2.19 5.55
C SER A 44 2.80 1.17 6.42
N THR A 45 3.25 1.59 7.60
CA THR A 45 3.90 0.69 8.57
C THR A 45 3.02 -0.51 8.91
N SER A 46 1.71 -0.31 9.11
CA SER A 46 0.78 -1.40 9.40
C SER A 46 0.66 -2.39 8.24
N ALA A 47 0.76 -1.94 6.99
CA ALA A 47 0.75 -2.83 5.84
C ALA A 47 2.01 -3.71 5.81
N CYS A 48 3.20 -3.14 6.10
CA CYS A 48 4.43 -3.92 6.25
C CYS A 48 4.36 -4.93 7.41
N GLU A 49 3.78 -4.55 8.54
CA GLU A 49 3.57 -5.45 9.68
C GLU A 49 2.70 -6.64 9.29
N ASN A 50 1.65 -6.41 8.49
CA ASN A 50 0.79 -7.48 7.99
C ASN A 50 1.45 -8.38 6.95
N VAL A 51 2.42 -7.88 6.19
CA VAL A 51 3.29 -8.72 5.35
C VAL A 51 4.23 -9.56 6.23
N ASN A 52 4.87 -8.96 7.22
CA ASN A 52 5.81 -9.65 8.12
C ASN A 52 5.15 -10.76 8.95
N ASN A 53 3.94 -10.53 9.43
CA ASN A 53 3.20 -11.50 10.25
C ASN A 53 2.42 -12.53 9.41
N GLY A 54 2.47 -12.44 8.08
CA GLY A 54 1.83 -13.37 7.16
C GLY A 54 0.32 -13.16 6.95
N THR A 55 -0.25 -12.06 7.43
CA THR A 55 -1.64 -11.66 7.11
C THR A 55 -1.77 -11.37 5.62
N PHE A 56 -0.77 -10.69 5.05
CA PHE A 56 -0.62 -10.51 3.61
C PHE A 56 0.55 -11.34 3.09
N SER A 57 0.33 -12.02 1.98
CA SER A 57 1.38 -12.75 1.26
C SER A 57 2.25 -11.79 0.45
N ALA A 58 1.65 -10.73 -0.07
CA ALA A 58 2.35 -9.66 -0.77
C ALA A 58 1.57 -8.34 -0.69
N LEU A 59 2.32 -7.24 -0.73
CA LEU A 59 1.82 -5.87 -0.83
C LEU A 59 2.38 -5.21 -2.09
N ILE A 60 1.50 -4.72 -2.96
CA ILE A 60 1.86 -3.86 -4.07
C ILE A 60 1.85 -2.42 -3.54
N SER A 61 3.03 -1.90 -3.22
CA SER A 61 3.19 -0.53 -2.70
C SER A 61 3.38 0.47 -3.85
N TYR A 62 2.58 1.53 -3.84
CA TYR A 62 2.74 2.65 -4.78
C TYR A 62 3.50 3.83 -4.18
N ASN A 63 4.31 3.60 -3.15
CA ASN A 63 5.25 4.58 -2.62
C ASN A 63 4.61 5.94 -2.34
N ALA A 64 3.63 6.00 -1.45
CA ALA A 64 2.88 7.23 -1.15
C ALA A 64 3.80 8.41 -0.76
N MET A 65 4.93 8.16 -0.10
CA MET A 65 5.91 9.20 0.25
C MET A 65 6.61 9.78 -0.98
N GLY A 66 6.94 8.95 -1.97
CA GLY A 66 7.48 9.40 -3.26
C GLY A 66 6.45 10.26 -4.00
N GLN A 67 5.23 9.74 -4.15
CA GLN A 67 4.13 10.47 -4.77
C GLN A 67 3.90 11.85 -4.13
N GLY A 68 3.93 11.93 -2.79
CA GLY A 68 3.79 13.20 -2.08
C GLY A 68 4.90 14.20 -2.42
N ARG A 69 6.16 13.75 -2.53
CA ARG A 69 7.28 14.61 -2.93
C ARG A 69 7.15 15.08 -4.38
N ASP A 70 6.80 14.18 -5.28
CA ASP A 70 6.65 14.48 -6.70
C ASP A 70 5.51 15.46 -6.92
N LEU A 71 4.37 15.24 -6.26
CA LEU A 71 3.23 16.16 -6.28
C LEU A 71 3.60 17.56 -5.75
N ASN A 72 4.31 17.64 -4.63
CA ASN A 72 4.79 18.92 -4.10
C ASN A 72 5.72 19.65 -5.06
N THR A 73 6.60 18.91 -5.74
CA THR A 73 7.52 19.48 -6.76
C THR A 73 6.72 20.04 -7.95
N LEU A 74 5.72 19.29 -8.42
CA LEU A 74 4.85 19.74 -9.51
C LEU A 74 4.03 20.97 -9.11
N ILE A 75 3.45 20.99 -7.92
CA ILE A 75 2.70 22.12 -7.40
C ILE A 75 3.60 23.37 -7.31
N LYS A 76 4.81 23.22 -6.77
CA LYS A 76 5.78 24.32 -6.70
C LYS A 76 6.11 24.86 -8.09
N ALA A 77 6.41 24.01 -9.05
CA ALA A 77 6.69 24.40 -10.43
C ALA A 77 5.51 25.17 -11.07
N LEU A 78 4.27 24.75 -10.81
CA LEU A 78 3.08 25.44 -11.30
C LEU A 78 2.93 26.83 -10.67
N PHE A 79 3.21 27.00 -9.38
CA PHE A 79 3.20 28.31 -8.73
C PHE A 79 4.30 29.25 -9.25
N GLU A 80 5.48 28.73 -9.55
CA GLU A 80 6.61 29.51 -10.06
C GLU A 80 6.40 29.92 -11.52
N THR A 81 5.94 29.01 -12.37
CA THR A 81 5.80 29.23 -13.83
C THR A 81 4.47 29.86 -14.21
N LYS A 82 3.45 29.78 -13.34
CA LYS A 82 2.10 30.35 -13.55
C LYS A 82 1.54 30.11 -14.95
N PRO A 83 1.51 28.87 -15.44
CA PRO A 83 1.01 28.61 -16.78
C PRO A 83 -0.48 28.93 -16.85
N LYS A 84 -0.96 29.29 -18.05
CA LYS A 84 -2.38 29.48 -18.28
C LYS A 84 -3.13 28.18 -17.97
N PRO A 85 -4.22 28.21 -17.19
CA PRO A 85 -4.99 27.02 -16.87
C PRO A 85 -5.36 26.20 -18.12
N GLY A 86 -5.18 24.88 -18.06
CA GLY A 86 -5.49 23.96 -19.15
C GLY A 86 -4.44 23.86 -20.26
N THR A 87 -3.34 24.62 -20.20
CA THR A 87 -2.28 24.57 -21.23
C THR A 87 -1.19 23.56 -20.93
N VAL A 88 -1.05 23.14 -19.68
CA VAL A 88 -0.04 22.15 -19.24
C VAL A 88 -0.76 20.86 -18.84
N LYS A 89 -0.32 19.75 -19.44
CA LYS A 89 -0.71 18.39 -19.01
C LYS A 89 0.57 17.71 -18.51
N VAL A 90 0.56 17.32 -17.25
CA VAL A 90 1.63 16.54 -16.65
C VAL A 90 1.07 15.17 -16.31
N ILE A 91 1.78 14.12 -16.72
CA ILE A 91 1.52 12.74 -16.30
C ILE A 91 2.76 12.30 -15.54
N ASP A 92 2.59 11.96 -14.29
CA ASP A 92 3.63 11.41 -13.44
C ASP A 92 3.36 9.94 -13.17
N TYR A 93 4.38 9.10 -13.30
CA TYR A 93 4.29 7.66 -13.06
C TYR A 93 5.12 7.29 -11.84
N SER A 94 4.43 6.94 -10.77
CA SER A 94 5.11 6.39 -9.60
C SER A 94 5.44 4.91 -9.81
N PRO A 95 6.70 4.48 -9.57
CA PRO A 95 7.05 3.07 -9.66
C PRO A 95 6.32 2.27 -8.56
N LEU A 96 5.79 1.11 -8.94
CA LEU A 96 5.23 0.16 -8.00
C LEU A 96 6.33 -0.76 -7.47
N THR A 97 6.22 -1.14 -6.20
CA THR A 97 7.13 -2.11 -5.57
C THR A 97 6.31 -3.24 -4.97
N VAL A 98 6.69 -4.48 -5.28
CA VAL A 98 6.09 -5.66 -4.64
C VAL A 98 6.91 -5.99 -3.40
N LEU A 99 6.26 -5.95 -2.24
CA LEU A 99 6.84 -6.30 -0.96
C LEU A 99 6.28 -7.65 -0.51
N THR A 100 7.18 -8.56 -0.21
CA THR A 100 6.91 -9.87 0.38
C THR A 100 7.66 -9.99 1.70
N LYS A 101 7.42 -11.02 2.48
CA LYS A 101 8.12 -11.27 3.73
C LYS A 101 9.66 -11.28 3.56
N ASP A 102 10.15 -11.74 2.40
CA ASP A 102 11.59 -11.84 2.13
C ASP A 102 12.20 -10.51 1.63
N SER A 103 11.36 -9.61 1.10
CA SER A 103 11.83 -8.34 0.51
C SER A 103 11.53 -7.11 1.35
N VAL A 104 10.60 -7.20 2.30
CA VAL A 104 10.23 -6.07 3.17
C VAL A 104 11.38 -5.72 4.13
N LYS A 105 11.71 -4.44 4.21
CA LYS A 105 12.74 -3.88 5.09
C LYS A 105 12.12 -2.81 6.00
N PRO A 106 12.79 -2.41 7.10
CA PRO A 106 12.28 -1.38 8.00
C PRO A 106 11.94 -0.05 7.31
N ASP A 107 12.64 0.29 6.24
CA ASP A 107 12.45 1.51 5.43
C ASP A 107 11.53 1.32 4.21
N SER A 108 11.02 0.11 4.00
CA SER A 108 10.09 -0.18 2.89
C SER A 108 8.73 0.48 3.07
N CYS A 109 8.36 0.80 4.30
CA CYS A 109 7.08 1.40 4.64
C CYS A 109 7.26 2.70 5.43
N TRP A 110 6.25 3.54 5.38
CA TRP A 110 6.26 4.85 6.02
C TRP A 110 5.29 4.92 7.20
N ALA A 111 5.62 5.77 8.16
CA ALA A 111 4.71 6.22 9.20
C ALA A 111 4.59 7.75 9.14
N LEU A 112 3.43 8.27 9.46
CA LEU A 112 3.33 9.71 9.72
C LEU A 112 4.19 10.03 10.94
N PRO A 113 5.05 11.07 10.88
CA PRO A 113 5.72 11.51 12.07
C PRO A 113 4.65 11.90 13.10
N THR A 114 4.59 11.16 14.20
CA THR A 114 3.76 11.57 15.33
C THR A 114 4.39 12.85 15.88
N THR A 115 3.84 14.01 15.51
CA THR A 115 4.11 15.23 16.24
C THR A 115 3.59 15.01 17.65
N THR A 116 4.46 14.59 18.56
CA THR A 116 4.22 14.84 19.99
C THR A 116 4.10 16.34 20.11
N ALA A 117 2.86 16.83 20.17
CA ALA A 117 2.63 18.21 20.58
C ALA A 117 3.29 18.35 21.95
N SER A 118 4.46 18.98 21.97
CA SER A 118 5.04 19.45 23.22
C SER A 118 4.05 20.44 23.81
N LYS A 119 3.45 20.06 24.94
CA LYS A 119 2.68 20.97 25.78
C LYS A 119 3.55 22.10 26.28
#